data_6c3bd4d45454985880061102db439d43
#
_entry.id   6c3bd4d45454985880061102db439d43
#
_cell.length_a   1.000
_cell.length_b   1.000
_cell.length_c   1.000
_cell.angle_alpha   90.00
_cell.angle_beta   90.00
_cell.angle_gamma   90.00
#
_symmetry.space_group_name_H-M   'P 1'
#
loop_
_entity.id
_entity.type
_entity.pdbx_description
1 polymer ?
#
loop_
_entity_poly.entity_id
_entity_poly.type
_entity_poly.pdbx_seq_one_letter_code
_entity_poly.pdbx_strand_id
1 'polypeptide(L)'
;MVEKSRKDIVDTLTEGLSKLEYRGYDSAGIAVDGDVDGTSLIIKNPGKVSQLKEQINNTLDFDKYNPEYINHIGIAHTRWATHGEPTVNNAHPQRSDINGEFVVVHNGIITNYRELKTLLLNKGFKFESDTDTECIAKLFKLFYDTNLENGIEIDFNALTKEVLSELDGAYGLLCRSSHYPGEVICTRKGSPLLIGVKSEKNLKVDFVDVEFVDDASSDDQLTLSDAKINNPHKQKVDEEKVYFAPITNNQPNLRYSQSRAFLSEDGIPIPIEFFISSDASSVIKHTKKVLFLEDNDVAHIYDGELHIHRFKPREDGDKITRPIQTLELELAQIMKGDFNHFMQKAIFEQPASTLNTMRGRLDYNNKSVQLGGLSNWLPIIQRARRLLMIACGTSYQSCLAVRQMFEELSEMPVS
;
A
#
# COMPACT_ATOMS: atom_id res chain seq x y z
N MET A 1 -8.30 -15.60 -17.13
CA MET A 1 -6.93 -15.06 -17.04
C MET A 1 -6.70 -14.20 -18.26
N VAL A 2 -6.08 -13.05 -18.12
CA VAL A 2 -5.81 -12.10 -19.22
C VAL A 2 -4.31 -12.15 -19.48
N GLU A 3 -3.92 -12.63 -20.66
CA GLU A 3 -2.51 -12.63 -21.05
C GLU A 3 -2.04 -11.21 -21.32
N LYS A 4 -0.88 -10.86 -20.78
CA LYS A 4 -0.22 -9.57 -20.99
C LYS A 4 1.26 -9.75 -21.26
N SER A 5 1.75 -9.00 -22.23
CA SER A 5 3.19 -8.95 -22.48
C SER A 5 3.90 -8.14 -21.39
N ARG A 6 5.19 -8.41 -21.19
CA ARG A 6 6.02 -7.59 -20.28
C ARG A 6 5.95 -6.09 -20.64
N LYS A 7 5.94 -5.77 -21.92
CA LYS A 7 5.82 -4.40 -22.41
C LYS A 7 4.52 -3.75 -21.95
N ASP A 8 3.37 -4.43 -22.09
CA ASP A 8 2.07 -3.90 -21.68
C ASP A 8 2.05 -3.55 -20.19
N ILE A 9 2.70 -4.37 -19.37
CA ILE A 9 2.78 -4.18 -17.93
C ILE A 9 3.68 -2.99 -17.60
N VAL A 10 4.86 -2.92 -18.22
CA VAL A 10 5.80 -1.80 -18.05
C VAL A 10 5.17 -0.49 -18.51
N ASP A 11 4.46 -0.48 -19.66
CA ASP A 11 3.76 0.70 -20.15
C ASP A 11 2.64 1.12 -19.19
N THR A 12 1.86 0.18 -18.65
CA THR A 12 0.83 0.44 -17.64
C THR A 12 1.42 1.07 -16.38
N LEU A 13 2.51 0.49 -15.85
CA LEU A 13 3.18 1.00 -14.65
C LEU A 13 3.75 2.40 -14.87
N THR A 14 4.49 2.61 -15.95
CA THR A 14 5.11 3.92 -16.23
C THR A 14 4.08 4.99 -16.55
N GLU A 15 2.96 4.64 -17.18
CA GLU A 15 1.85 5.56 -17.37
C GLU A 15 1.20 5.93 -16.03
N GLY A 16 0.94 4.95 -15.17
CA GLY A 16 0.42 5.17 -13.82
C GLY A 16 1.32 6.09 -13.00
N LEU A 17 2.65 5.85 -13.00
CA LEU A 17 3.62 6.70 -12.32
C LEU A 17 3.59 8.15 -12.84
N SER A 18 3.47 8.34 -14.16
CA SER A 18 3.40 9.68 -14.76
C SER A 18 2.18 10.47 -14.29
N LYS A 19 1.08 9.79 -13.92
CA LYS A 19 -0.11 10.43 -13.34
C LYS A 19 0.08 10.79 -11.87
N LEU A 20 1.04 10.19 -11.18
CA LEU A 20 1.34 10.44 -9.78
C LEU A 20 2.43 11.51 -9.57
N GLU A 21 3.14 11.92 -10.61
CA GLU A 21 4.20 12.95 -10.54
C GLU A 21 3.73 14.29 -9.95
N TYR A 22 2.43 14.59 -10.00
CA TYR A 22 1.88 15.82 -9.43
C TYR A 22 2.10 15.96 -7.92
N ARG A 23 2.26 14.83 -7.21
CA ARG A 23 2.56 14.80 -5.76
C ARG A 23 4.03 15.08 -5.45
N GLY A 24 4.86 15.14 -6.46
CA GLY A 24 6.30 15.28 -6.37
C GLY A 24 7.02 13.97 -6.70
N TYR A 25 8.26 14.13 -7.13
CA TYR A 25 9.15 13.03 -7.48
C TYR A 25 10.60 13.48 -7.32
N ASP A 26 11.42 12.64 -6.80
CA ASP A 26 12.87 12.77 -6.84
C ASP A 26 13.52 11.53 -7.44
N SER A 27 12.80 10.44 -7.45
CA SER A 27 13.22 9.18 -8.06
C SER A 27 11.99 8.33 -8.39
N ALA A 28 12.16 7.40 -9.30
CA ALA A 28 11.14 6.44 -9.68
C ALA A 28 11.74 5.07 -9.96
N GLY A 29 10.92 4.03 -9.87
CA GLY A 29 11.34 2.69 -10.24
C GLY A 29 10.18 1.72 -10.39
N ILE A 30 10.51 0.60 -11.01
CA ILE A 30 9.59 -0.53 -11.25
C ILE A 30 10.24 -1.84 -10.83
N ALA A 31 9.43 -2.81 -10.49
CA ALA A 31 9.82 -4.21 -10.42
C ALA A 31 8.77 -5.06 -11.15
N VAL A 32 9.24 -5.90 -12.03
CA VAL A 32 8.43 -6.82 -12.85
C VAL A 32 9.05 -8.20 -12.80
N ASP A 33 8.37 -9.21 -13.32
CA ASP A 33 8.94 -10.56 -13.39
C ASP A 33 10.18 -10.57 -14.29
N GLY A 34 11.22 -11.27 -13.82
CA GLY A 34 12.49 -11.40 -14.50
C GLY A 34 12.44 -12.42 -15.66
N ASP A 35 13.60 -12.63 -16.30
CA ASP A 35 13.74 -13.56 -17.41
C ASP A 35 13.81 -15.02 -16.96
N VAL A 36 14.13 -15.24 -15.69
CA VAL A 36 14.15 -16.54 -15.03
C VAL A 36 12.97 -16.58 -14.06
N ASP A 37 12.24 -17.67 -14.08
CA ASP A 37 11.10 -17.90 -13.18
C ASP A 37 11.52 -17.67 -11.72
N GLY A 38 10.67 -16.98 -10.97
CA GLY A 38 10.94 -16.63 -9.59
C GLY A 38 11.93 -15.48 -9.39
N THR A 39 12.43 -14.82 -10.43
CA THR A 39 13.28 -13.64 -10.28
C THR A 39 12.51 -12.34 -10.49
N SER A 40 13.03 -11.25 -9.91
CA SER A 40 12.47 -9.90 -10.09
C SER A 40 13.45 -9.02 -10.85
N LEU A 41 12.99 -8.42 -11.92
CA LEU A 41 13.71 -7.38 -12.63
C LEU A 41 13.36 -6.02 -12.03
N ILE A 42 14.34 -5.35 -11.42
CA ILE A 42 14.16 -4.06 -10.75
C ILE A 42 14.93 -2.99 -11.53
N ILE A 43 14.24 -1.95 -11.99
CA ILE A 43 14.86 -0.80 -12.68
C ILE A 43 14.47 0.47 -11.91
N LYS A 44 15.48 1.25 -11.51
CA LYS A 44 15.32 2.46 -10.70
C LYS A 44 16.13 3.59 -11.29
N ASN A 45 15.57 4.81 -11.24
CA ASN A 45 16.25 6.01 -11.73
C ASN A 45 15.94 7.22 -10.81
N PRO A 46 16.94 8.02 -10.42
CA PRO A 46 16.68 9.33 -9.83
C PRO A 46 16.10 10.28 -10.89
N GLY A 47 15.15 11.12 -10.47
CA GLY A 47 14.49 12.11 -11.33
C GLY A 47 13.13 11.68 -11.85
N LYS A 48 12.77 12.19 -13.02
CA LYS A 48 11.41 12.05 -13.60
C LYS A 48 11.11 10.65 -14.11
N VAL A 49 9.83 10.31 -14.16
CA VAL A 49 9.35 9.05 -14.77
C VAL A 49 9.76 8.94 -16.25
N SER A 50 9.90 10.06 -16.96
CA SER A 50 10.41 10.07 -18.34
C SER A 50 11.84 9.51 -18.45
N GLN A 51 12.70 9.82 -17.47
CA GLN A 51 14.08 9.31 -17.41
C GLN A 51 14.10 7.82 -17.06
N LEU A 52 13.22 7.40 -16.14
CA LEU A 52 13.03 5.97 -15.86
C LEU A 52 12.59 5.22 -17.11
N LYS A 53 11.65 5.78 -17.90
CA LYS A 53 11.16 5.16 -19.14
C LYS A 53 12.28 5.04 -20.20
N GLU A 54 13.12 6.05 -20.31
CA GLU A 54 14.29 6.02 -21.18
C GLU A 54 15.28 4.91 -20.75
N GLN A 55 15.56 4.82 -19.44
CA GLN A 55 16.41 3.77 -18.91
C GLN A 55 15.82 2.37 -19.14
N ILE A 56 14.52 2.19 -18.96
CA ILE A 56 13.84 0.92 -19.25
C ILE A 56 14.03 0.52 -20.70
N ASN A 57 13.78 1.45 -21.65
CA ASN A 57 13.94 1.19 -23.08
C ASN A 57 15.39 0.88 -23.48
N ASN A 58 16.37 1.46 -22.77
CA ASN A 58 17.78 1.16 -22.98
C ASN A 58 18.22 -0.18 -22.37
N THR A 59 17.50 -0.66 -21.37
CA THR A 59 17.80 -1.92 -20.65
C THR A 59 17.08 -3.11 -21.26
N LEU A 60 15.83 -2.91 -21.71
CA LEU A 60 14.95 -3.94 -22.24
C LEU A 60 14.70 -3.73 -23.72
N ASP A 61 15.05 -4.75 -24.49
CA ASP A 61 14.73 -4.79 -25.92
C ASP A 61 13.47 -5.62 -26.13
N PHE A 62 12.33 -4.93 -26.11
CA PHE A 62 11.01 -5.56 -26.27
C PHE A 62 10.77 -6.12 -27.68
N ASP A 63 11.50 -5.64 -28.67
CA ASP A 63 11.40 -6.17 -30.06
C ASP A 63 12.09 -7.53 -30.15
N LYS A 64 13.14 -7.74 -29.35
CA LYS A 64 13.88 -8.98 -29.30
C LYS A 64 13.27 -10.00 -28.33
N TYR A 65 12.81 -9.56 -27.17
CA TYR A 65 12.27 -10.41 -26.13
C TYR A 65 11.14 -9.72 -25.37
N ASN A 66 9.91 -10.15 -25.62
CA ASN A 66 8.72 -9.64 -24.97
C ASN A 66 7.82 -10.80 -24.52
N PRO A 67 8.16 -11.49 -23.42
CA PRO A 67 7.41 -12.64 -22.95
C PRO A 67 5.98 -12.26 -22.54
N GLU A 68 5.07 -13.18 -22.76
CA GLU A 68 3.69 -13.08 -22.31
C GLU A 68 3.49 -13.88 -21.02
N TYR A 69 2.72 -13.34 -20.11
CA TYR A 69 2.46 -13.94 -18.80
C TYR A 69 0.95 -14.04 -18.57
N ILE A 70 0.53 -15.17 -18.01
CA ILE A 70 -0.86 -15.39 -17.60
C ILE A 70 -1.14 -14.71 -16.26
N ASN A 71 -0.22 -14.87 -15.32
CA ASN A 71 -0.25 -14.21 -14.02
C ASN A 71 1.02 -13.38 -13.89
N HIS A 72 0.89 -12.07 -13.95
CA HIS A 72 2.02 -11.15 -13.83
C HIS A 72 1.73 -10.06 -12.82
N ILE A 73 2.73 -9.77 -11.99
CA ILE A 73 2.65 -8.73 -10.98
C ILE A 73 3.78 -7.74 -11.20
N GLY A 74 3.40 -6.52 -11.56
CA GLY A 74 4.32 -5.39 -11.59
C GLY A 74 4.03 -4.42 -10.45
N ILE A 75 5.07 -3.95 -9.78
CA ILE A 75 4.98 -2.89 -8.77
C ILE A 75 5.86 -1.72 -9.18
N ALA A 76 5.42 -0.51 -8.85
CA ALA A 76 6.09 0.72 -9.26
C ALA A 76 5.90 1.82 -8.22
N HIS A 77 6.82 2.78 -8.18
CA HIS A 77 6.76 3.87 -7.22
C HIS A 77 7.44 5.13 -7.75
N THR A 78 6.83 6.30 -7.48
CA THR A 78 7.49 7.61 -7.52
C THR A 78 7.77 8.03 -6.09
N ARG A 79 9.04 8.27 -5.77
CA ARG A 79 9.46 8.63 -4.42
C ARG A 79 9.54 10.15 -4.27
N TRP A 80 9.08 10.64 -3.12
CA TRP A 80 9.42 11.96 -2.59
C TRP A 80 10.26 11.74 -1.33
N ALA A 81 11.54 12.15 -1.37
CA ALA A 81 12.49 11.85 -0.32
C ALA A 81 12.07 12.46 1.03
N THR A 82 11.84 11.59 2.00
CA THR A 82 11.69 11.93 3.43
C THR A 82 12.92 11.50 4.22
N HIS A 83 13.56 10.39 3.81
CA HIS A 83 14.77 9.82 4.41
C HIS A 83 15.74 9.41 3.30
N GLY A 84 16.99 9.89 3.40
CA GLY A 84 18.04 9.62 2.43
C GLY A 84 17.95 10.44 1.15
N GLU A 85 19.09 10.71 0.52
CA GLU A 85 19.20 11.48 -0.72
C GLU A 85 18.53 10.77 -1.91
N PRO A 86 18.15 11.50 -2.97
CA PRO A 86 17.57 10.93 -4.18
C PRO A 86 18.64 10.21 -5.04
N THR A 87 19.01 9.03 -4.60
CA THR A 87 19.94 8.14 -5.29
C THR A 87 19.22 6.91 -5.86
N VAL A 88 19.87 6.17 -6.76
CA VAL A 88 19.34 4.92 -7.29
C VAL A 88 19.07 3.92 -6.16
N ASN A 89 19.94 3.83 -5.16
CA ASN A 89 19.79 2.90 -4.05
C ASN A 89 18.57 3.25 -3.19
N ASN A 90 18.34 4.54 -2.96
CA ASN A 90 17.22 5.03 -2.15
C ASN A 90 15.89 5.08 -2.92
N ALA A 91 15.91 4.94 -4.25
CA ALA A 91 14.68 4.82 -5.05
C ALA A 91 13.97 3.49 -4.76
N HIS A 92 12.63 3.51 -4.78
CA HIS A 92 11.81 2.30 -4.71
C HIS A 92 11.63 1.66 -6.10
N PRO A 93 11.34 0.35 -6.15
CA PRO A 93 11.14 -0.63 -5.06
C PRO A 93 12.42 -0.96 -4.28
N GLN A 94 12.24 -1.37 -3.01
CA GLN A 94 13.33 -1.91 -2.17
C GLN A 94 13.26 -3.43 -2.12
N ARG A 95 14.42 -4.07 -2.00
CA ARG A 95 14.57 -5.53 -2.00
C ARG A 95 15.13 -6.06 -0.70
N SER A 96 14.79 -7.30 -0.37
CA SER A 96 15.29 -7.98 0.83
C SER A 96 16.79 -8.31 0.75
N ASP A 97 17.23 -8.72 -0.43
CA ASP A 97 18.55 -9.28 -0.71
C ASP A 97 18.93 -9.10 -2.19
N ILE A 98 20.09 -9.58 -2.58
CA ILE A 98 20.61 -9.46 -3.96
C ILE A 98 19.73 -10.20 -4.98
N ASN A 99 19.03 -11.25 -4.57
CA ASN A 99 18.15 -12.02 -5.45
C ASN A 99 16.78 -11.36 -5.58
N GLY A 100 16.42 -10.43 -4.68
CA GLY A 100 15.10 -9.79 -4.65
C GLY A 100 13.99 -10.76 -4.29
N GLU A 101 14.21 -11.62 -3.29
CA GLU A 101 13.23 -12.61 -2.87
C GLU A 101 11.92 -11.96 -2.42
N PHE A 102 12.03 -10.84 -1.70
CA PHE A 102 10.90 -9.95 -1.39
C PHE A 102 11.18 -8.55 -1.92
N VAL A 103 10.23 -7.99 -2.62
CA VAL A 103 10.31 -6.64 -3.22
C VAL A 103 9.12 -5.82 -2.80
N VAL A 104 9.40 -4.63 -2.25
CA VAL A 104 8.43 -3.79 -1.55
C VAL A 104 8.41 -2.38 -2.11
N VAL A 105 7.21 -1.81 -2.25
CA VAL A 105 7.00 -0.37 -2.39
C VAL A 105 6.16 0.13 -1.22
N HIS A 106 6.45 1.34 -0.75
CA HIS A 106 5.87 1.88 0.47
C HIS A 106 5.67 3.39 0.35
N ASN A 107 4.49 3.85 0.74
CA ASN A 107 4.14 5.24 0.98
C ASN A 107 3.90 5.43 2.48
N GLY A 108 4.59 6.36 3.10
CA GLY A 108 4.42 6.67 4.51
C GLY A 108 5.74 6.74 5.26
N ILE A 109 5.71 6.48 6.56
CA ILE A 109 6.89 6.51 7.44
C ILE A 109 6.76 5.39 8.48
N ILE A 110 7.77 4.55 8.58
CA ILE A 110 7.92 3.55 9.63
C ILE A 110 8.70 4.19 10.78
N THR A 111 8.01 4.49 11.87
CA THR A 111 8.56 5.29 12.97
C THR A 111 9.63 4.56 13.78
N ASN A 112 9.52 3.24 13.89
CA ASN A 112 10.48 2.38 14.61
C ASN A 112 11.58 1.79 13.69
N TYR A 113 11.77 2.35 12.47
CA TYR A 113 12.71 1.79 11.49
C TYR A 113 14.16 1.71 11.98
N ARG A 114 14.60 2.61 12.88
CA ARG A 114 15.97 2.61 13.42
C ARG A 114 16.24 1.40 14.31
N GLU A 115 15.26 1.03 15.10
CA GLU A 115 15.31 -0.14 15.98
C GLU A 115 15.30 -1.42 15.15
N LEU A 116 14.41 -1.48 14.16
CA LEU A 116 14.33 -2.59 13.20
C LEU A 116 15.63 -2.73 12.40
N LYS A 117 16.20 -1.62 11.92
CA LYS A 117 17.50 -1.62 11.21
C LYS A 117 18.61 -2.16 12.06
N THR A 118 18.69 -1.74 13.32
CA THR A 118 19.72 -2.22 14.27
C THR A 118 19.56 -3.73 14.51
N LEU A 119 18.35 -4.21 14.70
CA LEU A 119 18.07 -5.64 14.86
C LEU A 119 18.49 -6.44 13.62
N LEU A 120 18.08 -5.98 12.42
CA LEU A 120 18.43 -6.65 11.16
C LEU A 120 19.93 -6.67 10.89
N LEU A 121 20.65 -5.59 11.22
CA LEU A 121 22.13 -5.56 11.15
C LEU A 121 22.76 -6.58 12.09
N ASN A 122 22.24 -6.73 13.32
CA ASN A 122 22.71 -7.72 14.29
C ASN A 122 22.43 -9.17 13.83
N LYS A 123 21.41 -9.37 12.99
CA LYS A 123 21.10 -10.65 12.33
C LYS A 123 21.94 -10.90 11.06
N GLY A 124 22.82 -9.98 10.70
CA GLY A 124 23.73 -10.12 9.55
C GLY A 124 23.20 -9.57 8.23
N PHE A 125 22.05 -8.93 8.20
CA PHE A 125 21.53 -8.28 7.00
C PHE A 125 22.40 -7.06 6.63
N LYS A 126 22.64 -6.89 5.34
CA LYS A 126 23.35 -5.71 4.80
C LYS A 126 22.34 -4.78 4.16
N PHE A 127 22.45 -3.49 4.43
CA PHE A 127 21.59 -2.46 3.86
C PHE A 127 22.26 -1.81 2.66
N GLU A 128 21.47 -1.58 1.60
CA GLU A 128 21.88 -0.92 0.37
C GLU A 128 21.38 0.54 0.33
N SER A 129 20.33 0.84 1.11
CA SER A 129 19.69 2.16 1.15
C SER A 129 19.63 2.75 2.57
N ASP A 130 19.30 4.04 2.61
CA ASP A 130 19.02 4.76 3.85
C ASP A 130 17.53 4.80 4.17
N THR A 131 16.69 4.14 3.35
CA THR A 131 15.23 4.21 3.49
C THR A 131 14.72 3.28 4.59
N ASP A 132 13.65 3.69 5.23
CA ASP A 132 12.88 2.86 6.17
C ASP A 132 12.22 1.65 5.46
N THR A 133 11.89 1.80 4.20
CA THR A 133 11.26 0.75 3.37
C THR A 133 12.11 -0.50 3.22
N GLU A 134 13.43 -0.37 3.16
CA GLU A 134 14.31 -1.54 3.06
C GLU A 134 14.20 -2.44 4.30
N CYS A 135 13.92 -1.86 5.48
CA CYS A 135 13.66 -2.65 6.69
C CYS A 135 12.47 -3.60 6.49
N ILE A 136 11.40 -3.13 5.82
CA ILE A 136 10.20 -3.94 5.58
C ILE A 136 10.55 -5.16 4.71
N ALA A 137 11.25 -4.95 3.60
CA ALA A 137 11.66 -6.04 2.72
C ALA A 137 12.51 -7.09 3.46
N LYS A 138 13.43 -6.62 4.30
CA LYS A 138 14.30 -7.50 5.10
C LYS A 138 13.57 -8.21 6.23
N LEU A 139 12.52 -7.61 6.81
CA LEU A 139 11.67 -8.29 7.79
C LEU A 139 10.91 -9.46 7.15
N PHE A 140 10.35 -9.27 5.95
CA PHE A 140 9.73 -10.38 5.22
C PHE A 140 10.69 -11.56 5.06
N LYS A 141 11.94 -11.28 4.66
CA LYS A 141 12.95 -12.33 4.52
C LYS A 141 13.34 -12.96 5.87
N LEU A 142 13.55 -12.14 6.89
CA LEU A 142 13.89 -12.65 8.23
C LEU A 142 12.84 -13.63 8.74
N PHE A 143 11.56 -13.25 8.69
CA PHE A 143 10.49 -14.12 9.17
C PHE A 143 10.32 -15.36 8.27
N TYR A 144 10.41 -15.21 6.96
CA TYR A 144 10.36 -16.33 6.03
C TYR A 144 11.47 -17.34 6.31
N ASP A 145 12.73 -16.90 6.38
CA ASP A 145 13.87 -17.76 6.67
C ASP A 145 13.74 -18.44 8.05
N THR A 146 13.29 -17.70 9.06
CA THR A 146 13.09 -18.23 10.42
C THR A 146 12.01 -19.31 10.46
N ASN A 147 10.89 -19.11 9.77
CA ASN A 147 9.84 -20.12 9.67
C ASN A 147 10.35 -21.37 8.93
N LEU A 148 11.08 -21.17 7.83
CA LEU A 148 11.66 -22.26 7.04
C LEU A 148 12.68 -23.07 7.88
N GLU A 149 13.54 -22.41 8.65
CA GLU A 149 14.50 -23.06 9.57
C GLU A 149 13.80 -23.89 10.65
N ASN A 150 12.62 -23.46 11.09
CA ASN A 150 11.78 -24.20 12.04
C ASN A 150 10.92 -25.29 11.37
N GLY A 151 11.03 -25.47 10.04
CA GLY A 151 10.25 -26.46 9.30
C GLY A 151 8.77 -26.08 9.11
N ILE A 152 8.45 -24.79 9.25
CA ILE A 152 7.10 -24.26 9.08
C ILE A 152 6.97 -23.72 7.65
N GLU A 153 6.04 -24.27 6.88
CA GLU A 153 5.64 -23.72 5.59
C GLU A 153 4.57 -22.66 5.85
N ILE A 154 4.97 -21.38 5.71
CA ILE A 154 4.11 -20.23 5.98
C ILE A 154 3.52 -19.69 4.69
N ASP A 155 2.22 -19.39 4.65
CA ASP A 155 1.59 -18.69 3.54
C ASP A 155 1.89 -17.17 3.56
N PHE A 156 1.69 -16.51 2.41
CA PHE A 156 2.06 -15.10 2.26
C PHE A 156 1.26 -14.17 3.17
N ASN A 157 -0.01 -14.50 3.46
CA ASN A 157 -0.86 -13.71 4.33
C ASN A 157 -0.42 -13.83 5.81
N ALA A 158 -0.13 -15.05 6.26
CA ALA A 158 0.38 -15.30 7.61
C ALA A 158 1.75 -14.63 7.82
N LEU A 159 2.67 -14.77 6.86
CA LEU A 159 3.96 -14.07 6.87
C LEU A 159 3.78 -12.55 6.96
N THR A 160 2.82 -12.01 6.21
CA THR A 160 2.51 -10.59 6.24
C THR A 160 2.02 -10.16 7.62
N LYS A 161 1.18 -10.96 8.28
CA LYS A 161 0.72 -10.70 9.64
C LYS A 161 1.89 -10.56 10.62
N GLU A 162 2.87 -11.47 10.56
CA GLU A 162 4.08 -11.40 11.41
C GLU A 162 4.85 -10.11 11.15
N VAL A 163 5.08 -9.73 9.87
CA VAL A 163 5.77 -8.48 9.52
C VAL A 163 5.02 -7.25 10.03
N LEU A 164 3.69 -7.20 9.81
CA LEU A 164 2.88 -6.04 10.20
C LEU A 164 2.78 -5.85 11.70
N SER A 165 2.91 -6.91 12.50
CA SER A 165 2.93 -6.82 13.96
C SER A 165 4.14 -6.06 14.50
N GLU A 166 5.22 -6.00 13.74
CA GLU A 166 6.47 -5.33 14.11
C GLU A 166 6.56 -3.89 13.59
N LEU A 167 5.63 -3.46 12.72
CA LEU A 167 5.68 -2.14 12.09
C LEU A 167 4.87 -1.11 12.84
N ASP A 168 5.55 -0.05 13.30
CA ASP A 168 4.92 1.15 13.81
C ASP A 168 4.97 2.28 12.79
N GLY A 169 3.83 3.00 12.65
CA GLY A 169 3.77 4.15 11.76
C GLY A 169 2.55 4.13 10.83
N ALA A 170 2.64 4.95 9.79
CA ALA A 170 1.62 5.03 8.75
C ALA A 170 2.20 4.54 7.43
N TYR A 171 1.46 3.66 6.74
CA TYR A 171 1.92 3.07 5.50
C TYR A 171 0.78 2.74 4.53
N GLY A 172 1.13 2.79 3.24
CA GLY A 172 0.46 2.09 2.15
C GLY A 172 1.53 1.23 1.48
N LEU A 173 1.41 -0.08 1.60
CA LEU A 173 2.46 -1.05 1.32
C LEU A 173 2.00 -2.04 0.27
N LEU A 174 2.88 -2.34 -0.70
CA LEU A 174 2.74 -3.50 -1.59
C LEU A 174 4.00 -4.36 -1.48
N CYS A 175 3.80 -5.67 -1.39
CA CYS A 175 4.88 -6.66 -1.39
C CYS A 175 4.59 -7.74 -2.44
N ARG A 176 5.62 -8.08 -3.20
CA ARG A 176 5.66 -9.27 -4.06
C ARG A 176 6.86 -10.14 -3.66
N SER A 177 6.79 -11.42 -3.94
CA SER A 177 7.88 -12.35 -3.61
C SER A 177 8.06 -13.42 -4.69
N SER A 178 9.30 -13.88 -4.84
CA SER A 178 9.64 -15.05 -5.66
C SER A 178 9.17 -16.37 -5.03
N HIS A 179 8.97 -16.39 -3.72
CA HIS A 179 8.47 -17.56 -3.00
C HIS A 179 6.96 -17.77 -3.19
N TYR A 180 6.25 -16.70 -3.58
CA TYR A 180 4.80 -16.70 -3.82
C TYR A 180 4.53 -16.16 -5.24
N PRO A 181 4.88 -16.95 -6.29
CA PRO A 181 4.73 -16.50 -7.67
C PRO A 181 3.26 -16.27 -8.02
N GLY A 182 2.97 -15.16 -8.67
CA GLY A 182 1.59 -14.81 -9.04
C GLY A 182 0.77 -14.21 -7.89
N GLU A 183 1.38 -14.00 -6.70
CA GLU A 183 0.72 -13.42 -5.55
C GLU A 183 1.25 -12.02 -5.22
N VAL A 184 0.35 -11.14 -4.77
CA VAL A 184 0.70 -9.83 -4.23
C VAL A 184 -0.11 -9.54 -2.99
N ILE A 185 0.57 -9.01 -1.99
CA ILE A 185 -0.06 -8.45 -0.79
C ILE A 185 -0.04 -6.94 -0.88
N CYS A 186 -1.16 -6.32 -0.52
CA CYS A 186 -1.20 -4.89 -0.27
C CYS A 186 -1.98 -4.58 1.02
N THR A 187 -1.51 -3.59 1.75
CA THR A 187 -2.10 -3.21 3.04
C THR A 187 -1.95 -1.72 3.28
N ARG A 188 -2.81 -1.18 4.14
CA ARG A 188 -2.72 0.22 4.54
C ARG A 188 -2.95 0.43 6.04
N LYS A 189 -2.29 1.48 6.55
CA LYS A 189 -2.54 2.08 7.87
C LYS A 189 -2.20 3.56 7.77
N GLY A 190 -3.22 4.43 7.81
CA GLY A 190 -3.06 5.88 7.71
C GLY A 190 -2.78 6.46 6.31
N SER A 191 -2.14 5.72 5.41
CA SER A 191 -1.89 6.16 4.03
C SER A 191 -2.96 5.65 3.07
N PRO A 192 -3.37 6.42 2.03
CA PRO A 192 -4.43 5.98 1.10
C PRO A 192 -3.96 4.81 0.23
N LEU A 193 -4.87 3.86 0.00
CA LEU A 193 -4.70 2.77 -0.95
C LEU A 193 -6.06 2.32 -1.48
N LEU A 194 -6.13 2.10 -2.78
CA LEU A 194 -7.32 1.62 -3.47
C LEU A 194 -6.97 0.50 -4.45
N ILE A 195 -7.96 -0.31 -4.79
CA ILE A 195 -7.86 -1.38 -5.77
C ILE A 195 -8.88 -1.14 -6.88
N GLY A 196 -8.38 -0.90 -8.10
CA GLY A 196 -9.20 -0.87 -9.30
C GLY A 196 -9.48 -2.28 -9.78
N VAL A 197 -10.73 -2.56 -10.14
CA VAL A 197 -11.20 -3.85 -10.62
C VAL A 197 -11.66 -3.69 -12.05
N LYS A 198 -10.97 -4.31 -13.01
CA LYS A 198 -11.34 -4.31 -14.40
C LYS A 198 -11.81 -5.69 -14.82
N SER A 199 -13.04 -5.77 -15.27
CA SER A 199 -13.68 -6.98 -15.77
C SER A 199 -14.39 -6.69 -17.08
N GLU A 200 -14.34 -7.61 -18.03
CA GLU A 200 -15.07 -7.53 -19.28
C GLU A 200 -16.57 -7.82 -19.09
N LYS A 201 -16.93 -8.54 -18.04
CA LYS A 201 -18.30 -8.90 -17.69
C LYS A 201 -18.76 -8.16 -16.44
N ASN A 202 -20.07 -8.08 -16.27
CA ASN A 202 -20.64 -7.57 -15.03
C ASN A 202 -20.32 -8.49 -13.86
N LEU A 203 -19.90 -7.91 -12.77
CA LEU A 203 -19.69 -8.63 -11.51
C LEU A 203 -21.02 -9.00 -10.91
N LYS A 204 -21.11 -10.18 -10.33
CA LYS A 204 -22.33 -10.68 -9.67
C LYS A 204 -22.73 -9.86 -8.45
N VAL A 205 -21.73 -9.36 -7.73
CA VAL A 205 -21.90 -8.49 -6.55
C VAL A 205 -20.88 -7.37 -6.60
N ASP A 206 -21.24 -6.21 -6.06
CA ASP A 206 -20.39 -5.02 -6.03
C ASP A 206 -19.74 -4.82 -4.64
N PHE A 207 -19.29 -5.90 -4.01
CA PHE A 207 -18.57 -5.85 -2.74
C PHE A 207 -17.66 -7.08 -2.57
N VAL A 208 -16.67 -6.94 -1.72
CA VAL A 208 -15.77 -8.03 -1.27
C VAL A 208 -15.96 -8.20 0.24
N ASP A 209 -16.12 -9.43 0.68
CA ASP A 209 -16.22 -9.77 2.11
C ASP A 209 -14.85 -9.56 2.78
N VAL A 210 -14.85 -9.06 4.01
CA VAL A 210 -13.65 -8.98 4.84
C VAL A 210 -13.61 -10.20 5.76
N GLU A 211 -12.57 -10.98 5.63
CA GLU A 211 -12.33 -12.17 6.44
C GLU A 211 -11.55 -11.77 7.70
N PHE A 212 -12.08 -12.15 8.86
CA PHE A 212 -11.38 -11.98 10.13
C PHE A 212 -10.55 -13.23 10.40
N VAL A 213 -9.27 -13.03 10.60
CA VAL A 213 -8.37 -14.10 11.03
C VAL A 213 -8.35 -14.05 12.55
N ASP A 214 -9.09 -14.97 13.19
CA ASP A 214 -9.07 -15.11 14.63
C ASP A 214 -7.68 -15.57 15.09
N ASP A 215 -7.21 -15.03 16.22
CA ASP A 215 -6.00 -15.49 16.91
C ASP A 215 -6.26 -16.86 17.58
N ALA A 216 -6.63 -17.84 16.77
CA ALA A 216 -6.70 -19.22 17.22
C ALA A 216 -5.28 -19.77 17.38
N SER A 217 -4.79 -19.72 18.60
CA SER A 217 -3.49 -20.10 19.10
C SER A 217 -2.47 -18.95 19.23
N SER A 218 -2.55 -18.25 20.34
CA SER A 218 -1.54 -17.27 20.80
C SER A 218 -0.20 -17.91 21.21
N ASP A 219 -0.02 -19.21 21.04
CA ASP A 219 1.16 -19.92 21.53
C ASP A 219 2.25 -20.17 20.47
N ASP A 220 1.98 -19.93 19.18
CA ASP A 220 2.94 -20.22 18.10
C ASP A 220 3.36 -18.99 17.26
N GLN A 221 3.10 -17.76 17.71
CA GLN A 221 3.58 -16.58 17.01
C GLN A 221 5.04 -16.29 17.37
N LEU A 222 5.95 -16.44 16.38
CA LEU A 222 7.31 -15.94 16.48
C LEU A 222 7.28 -14.39 16.49
N THR A 223 7.49 -13.80 17.66
CA THR A 223 7.73 -12.36 17.78
C THR A 223 9.23 -12.07 17.72
N LEU A 224 9.62 -10.84 17.39
CA LEU A 224 11.04 -10.43 17.46
C LEU A 224 11.65 -10.64 18.86
N SER A 225 10.80 -10.77 19.93
CA SER A 225 11.25 -11.14 21.26
C SER A 225 11.79 -12.57 21.31
N ASP A 226 11.23 -13.50 20.53
CA ASP A 226 11.65 -14.90 20.49
C ASP A 226 12.91 -15.09 19.64
N ALA A 227 13.14 -14.17 18.70
CA ALA A 227 14.39 -14.04 17.95
C ALA A 227 15.53 -13.37 18.78
N LYS A 228 15.28 -12.96 20.03
CA LYS A 228 16.30 -12.35 20.91
C LYS A 228 17.22 -13.41 21.51
N ILE A 229 18.37 -13.54 20.90
CA ILE A 229 19.72 -13.75 21.45
C ILE A 229 19.82 -14.73 22.62
N ASN A 230 20.27 -15.92 22.36
CA ASN A 230 21.10 -16.66 23.28
C ASN A 230 22.41 -15.87 23.54
N ASN A 231 22.42 -15.08 24.58
CA ASN A 231 23.62 -14.46 25.10
C ASN A 231 24.39 -15.51 25.92
N PRO A 232 25.64 -15.86 25.59
CA PRO A 232 26.34 -17.00 26.17
C PRO A 232 26.83 -16.81 27.62
N HIS A 233 26.28 -15.87 28.39
CA HIS A 233 26.65 -15.61 29.76
C HIS A 233 25.44 -15.47 30.68
N LYS A 234 24.71 -16.61 30.93
CA LYS A 234 24.05 -16.86 32.22
C LYS A 234 23.78 -18.37 32.39
N GLN A 235 24.53 -18.91 33.28
CA GLN A 235 24.41 -20.10 34.12
C GLN A 235 23.33 -21.17 33.85
N LYS A 236 23.84 -22.41 33.73
CA LYS A 236 23.20 -23.69 33.81
C LYS A 236 22.09 -23.73 34.87
N VAL A 237 20.89 -24.09 34.45
CA VAL A 237 19.91 -24.78 35.26
C VAL A 237 19.29 -25.86 34.39
N ASP A 238 19.38 -27.05 34.93
CA ASP A 238 18.86 -28.38 34.62
C ASP A 238 18.03 -28.63 33.35
N GLU A 239 18.52 -29.64 32.60
CA GLU A 239 17.85 -30.33 31.50
C GLU A 239 16.62 -31.10 32.00
N GLU A 240 15.41 -30.61 31.76
CA GLU A 240 14.24 -31.46 31.62
C GLU A 240 13.94 -31.68 30.13
N LYS A 241 14.07 -32.94 29.73
CA LYS A 241 13.71 -33.40 28.38
C LYS A 241 12.22 -33.24 28.16
N VAL A 242 11.83 -32.24 27.40
CA VAL A 242 10.47 -32.14 26.85
C VAL A 242 10.39 -33.04 25.62
N TYR A 243 9.65 -34.11 25.73
CA TYR A 243 9.28 -34.98 24.62
C TYR A 243 8.27 -34.23 23.72
N PHE A 244 8.69 -33.89 22.54
CA PHE A 244 7.75 -33.43 21.49
C PHE A 244 6.92 -34.64 21.04
N ALA A 245 5.61 -34.60 21.28
CA ALA A 245 4.67 -35.48 20.63
C ALA A 245 4.61 -35.14 19.12
N PRO A 246 4.48 -36.14 18.23
CA PRO A 246 4.35 -35.85 16.80
C PRO A 246 3.05 -35.09 16.54
N ILE A 247 3.15 -33.89 16.00
CA ILE A 247 2.02 -33.09 15.56
C ILE A 247 1.36 -33.85 14.40
N THR A 248 0.20 -34.43 14.68
CA THR A 248 -0.69 -34.93 13.65
C THR A 248 -1.12 -33.76 12.78
N ASN A 249 -0.93 -33.89 11.47
CA ASN A 249 -1.41 -32.95 10.43
C ASN A 249 -2.91 -32.65 10.57
N ASN A 250 -3.26 -31.71 11.43
CA ASN A 250 -4.50 -30.98 11.35
C ASN A 250 -4.14 -29.54 10.93
N GLN A 251 -3.79 -29.39 9.66
CA GLN A 251 -3.91 -28.07 9.05
C GLN A 251 -5.37 -27.64 9.26
N PRO A 252 -5.65 -26.48 9.87
CA PRO A 252 -6.93 -25.87 9.69
C PRO A 252 -7.03 -25.63 8.18
N ASN A 253 -7.86 -26.41 7.49
CA ASN A 253 -8.28 -26.09 6.14
C ASN A 253 -8.93 -24.70 6.23
N LEU A 254 -8.13 -23.65 6.03
CA LEU A 254 -8.62 -22.36 5.60
C LEU A 254 -9.37 -22.66 4.31
N ARG A 255 -10.67 -22.88 4.42
CA ARG A 255 -11.56 -22.91 3.28
C ARG A 255 -11.57 -21.48 2.76
N TYR A 256 -10.66 -21.19 1.83
CA TYR A 256 -10.72 -19.99 1.04
C TYR A 256 -12.10 -19.99 0.41
N SER A 257 -12.99 -19.15 0.95
CA SER A 257 -14.28 -18.95 0.33
C SER A 257 -14.00 -18.19 -0.96
N GLN A 258 -14.27 -18.80 -2.12
CA GLN A 258 -14.19 -18.09 -3.40
C GLN A 258 -14.91 -16.76 -3.25
N SER A 259 -14.23 -15.65 -3.52
CA SER A 259 -14.84 -14.34 -3.41
C SER A 259 -16.02 -14.28 -4.38
N ARG A 260 -17.23 -14.18 -3.83
CA ARG A 260 -18.48 -14.16 -4.61
C ARG A 260 -18.53 -13.02 -5.62
N ALA A 261 -17.69 -12.00 -5.41
CA ALA A 261 -17.64 -10.81 -6.26
C ALA A 261 -17.16 -11.11 -7.69
N PHE A 262 -16.29 -12.11 -7.86
CA PHE A 262 -15.57 -12.35 -9.10
C PHE A 262 -16.11 -13.54 -9.91
N LEU A 263 -17.33 -13.94 -9.61
CA LEU A 263 -18.06 -14.94 -10.37
C LEU A 263 -19.06 -14.28 -11.33
N SER A 264 -19.26 -14.90 -12.50
CA SER A 264 -20.37 -14.55 -13.39
C SER A 264 -21.72 -14.94 -12.76
N GLU A 265 -22.82 -14.51 -13.38
CA GLU A 265 -24.17 -14.92 -12.97
C GLU A 265 -24.31 -16.46 -12.96
N ASP A 266 -23.58 -17.15 -13.84
CA ASP A 266 -23.55 -18.61 -13.95
C ASP A 266 -22.59 -19.28 -12.97
N GLY A 267 -21.91 -18.53 -12.10
CA GLY A 267 -20.95 -19.05 -11.11
C GLY A 267 -19.58 -19.41 -11.68
N ILE A 268 -19.24 -18.95 -12.90
CA ILE A 268 -17.95 -19.19 -13.55
C ILE A 268 -17.00 -18.03 -13.19
N PRO A 269 -15.72 -18.31 -12.81
CA PRO A 269 -14.73 -17.27 -12.56
C PRO A 269 -14.57 -16.35 -13.77
N ILE A 270 -14.57 -15.04 -13.53
CA ILE A 270 -14.39 -14.02 -14.57
C ILE A 270 -12.93 -13.61 -14.59
N PRO A 271 -12.30 -13.48 -15.77
CA PRO A 271 -10.97 -12.88 -15.86
C PRO A 271 -10.99 -11.43 -15.35
N ILE A 272 -10.13 -11.12 -14.39
CA ILE A 272 -10.04 -9.80 -13.77
C ILE A 272 -8.60 -9.30 -13.81
N GLU A 273 -8.46 -8.00 -14.09
CA GLU A 273 -7.22 -7.25 -13.91
C GLU A 273 -7.38 -6.35 -12.68
N PHE A 274 -6.42 -6.42 -11.75
CA PHE A 274 -6.39 -5.58 -10.56
C PHE A 274 -5.34 -4.46 -10.71
N PHE A 275 -5.71 -3.25 -10.31
CA PHE A 275 -4.84 -2.08 -10.34
C PHE A 275 -4.78 -1.48 -8.94
N ILE A 276 -3.66 -1.66 -8.25
CA ILE A 276 -3.48 -1.17 -6.88
C ILE A 276 -2.78 0.19 -6.95
N SER A 277 -3.33 1.19 -6.29
CA SER A 277 -2.73 2.53 -6.29
C SER A 277 -3.07 3.33 -5.04
N SER A 278 -2.23 4.30 -4.74
CA SER A 278 -2.50 5.32 -3.72
C SER A 278 -3.45 6.43 -4.20
N ASP A 279 -3.76 6.49 -5.51
CA ASP A 279 -4.60 7.53 -6.09
C ASP A 279 -5.37 7.02 -7.32
N ALA A 280 -6.62 7.43 -7.44
CA ALA A 280 -7.51 7.05 -8.54
C ALA A 280 -7.01 7.56 -9.91
N SER A 281 -6.22 8.62 -9.96
CA SER A 281 -5.72 9.21 -11.21
C SER A 281 -4.89 8.25 -12.05
N SER A 282 -4.16 7.34 -11.40
CA SER A 282 -3.35 6.32 -12.09
C SER A 282 -4.19 5.16 -12.63
N VAL A 283 -5.38 4.91 -12.07
CA VAL A 283 -6.21 3.73 -12.35
C VAL A 283 -7.39 4.04 -13.27
N ILE A 284 -7.92 5.26 -13.22
CA ILE A 284 -9.21 5.63 -13.85
C ILE A 284 -9.23 5.41 -15.38
N LYS A 285 -8.07 5.41 -16.05
CA LYS A 285 -7.97 5.08 -17.47
C LYS A 285 -8.28 3.61 -17.75
N HIS A 286 -7.97 2.74 -16.81
CA HIS A 286 -8.14 1.29 -16.94
C HIS A 286 -9.49 0.83 -16.44
N THR A 287 -9.96 1.38 -15.32
CA THR A 287 -11.28 1.07 -14.74
C THR A 287 -11.80 2.22 -13.89
N LYS A 288 -13.13 2.37 -13.89
CA LYS A 288 -13.85 3.26 -12.96
C LYS A 288 -14.35 2.52 -11.70
N LYS A 289 -14.30 1.20 -11.69
CA LYS A 289 -14.69 0.39 -10.53
C LYS A 289 -13.52 0.30 -9.57
N VAL A 290 -13.68 0.84 -8.38
CA VAL A 290 -12.64 0.86 -7.36
C VAL A 290 -13.17 0.43 -6.01
N LEU A 291 -12.30 -0.18 -5.23
CA LEU A 291 -12.51 -0.55 -3.84
C LEU A 291 -11.46 0.20 -3.00
N PHE A 292 -11.92 0.88 -1.95
CA PHE A 292 -11.02 1.55 -1.00
C PHE A 292 -10.75 0.63 0.17
N LEU A 293 -9.48 0.37 0.45
CA LEU A 293 -9.08 -0.33 1.66
C LEU A 293 -9.21 0.60 2.87
N GLU A 294 -9.60 0.05 4.01
CA GLU A 294 -9.58 0.73 5.30
C GLU A 294 -8.30 0.39 6.07
N ASP A 295 -8.06 1.11 7.15
CA ASP A 295 -6.89 0.88 7.98
C ASP A 295 -6.88 -0.53 8.57
N ASN A 296 -5.75 -1.20 8.47
CA ASN A 296 -5.49 -2.57 8.85
C ASN A 296 -6.18 -3.64 7.97
N ASP A 297 -6.74 -3.26 6.81
CA ASP A 297 -7.08 -4.24 5.78
C ASP A 297 -5.79 -4.73 5.11
N VAL A 298 -5.72 -6.03 4.91
CA VAL A 298 -4.69 -6.70 4.13
C VAL A 298 -5.37 -7.38 2.95
N ALA A 299 -5.11 -6.87 1.77
CA ALA A 299 -5.63 -7.46 0.55
C ALA A 299 -4.59 -8.39 -0.05
N HIS A 300 -4.96 -9.64 -0.27
CA HIS A 300 -4.18 -10.68 -0.91
C HIS A 300 -4.80 -11.01 -2.26
N ILE A 301 -4.04 -10.85 -3.32
CA ILE A 301 -4.44 -11.17 -4.68
C ILE A 301 -3.62 -12.36 -5.14
N TYR A 302 -4.30 -13.45 -5.47
CA TYR A 302 -3.72 -14.66 -6.01
C TYR A 302 -4.76 -15.38 -6.88
N ASP A 303 -4.32 -16.16 -7.86
CA ASP A 303 -5.17 -16.93 -8.79
C ASP A 303 -6.31 -16.14 -9.44
N GLY A 304 -6.11 -14.80 -9.60
CA GLY A 304 -7.11 -13.91 -10.17
C GLY A 304 -8.25 -13.53 -9.22
N GLU A 305 -8.14 -13.85 -7.95
CA GLU A 305 -9.08 -13.50 -6.88
C GLU A 305 -8.49 -12.45 -5.94
N LEU A 306 -9.36 -11.68 -5.30
CA LEU A 306 -9.03 -10.71 -4.27
C LEU A 306 -9.67 -11.13 -2.96
N HIS A 307 -8.85 -11.34 -1.95
CA HIS A 307 -9.25 -11.61 -0.59
C HIS A 307 -8.83 -10.46 0.31
N ILE A 308 -9.68 -10.04 1.23
CA ILE A 308 -9.38 -8.98 2.19
C ILE A 308 -9.44 -9.58 3.58
N HIS A 309 -8.32 -9.50 4.30
CA HIS A 309 -8.18 -10.01 5.66
C HIS A 309 -8.01 -8.86 6.65
N ARG A 310 -8.43 -9.09 7.90
CA ARG A 310 -8.21 -8.18 9.01
C ARG A 310 -7.75 -8.98 10.23
N PHE A 311 -6.58 -8.62 10.75
CA PHE A 311 -5.90 -9.33 11.84
C PHE A 311 -6.28 -8.84 13.25
N LYS A 312 -7.35 -8.07 13.41
CA LYS A 312 -7.83 -7.64 14.73
C LYS A 312 -9.06 -8.43 15.14
N PRO A 313 -9.22 -8.73 16.46
CA PRO A 313 -10.40 -9.36 16.96
C PRO A 313 -11.66 -8.57 16.55
N ARG A 314 -12.72 -9.30 16.33
CA ARG A 314 -14.01 -8.73 15.97
C ARG A 314 -14.66 -8.17 17.23
N GLU A 315 -14.95 -6.86 17.26
CA GLU A 315 -15.67 -6.26 18.39
C GLU A 315 -17.19 -6.48 18.31
N ASP A 316 -17.74 -6.66 17.09
CA ASP A 316 -19.18 -6.91 16.86
C ASP A 316 -19.41 -7.96 15.79
N GLY A 317 -20.43 -8.79 15.97
CA GLY A 317 -20.76 -9.97 15.14
C GLY A 317 -21.15 -9.72 13.70
N ASP A 318 -21.02 -8.51 13.15
CA ASP A 318 -21.46 -8.14 11.82
C ASP A 318 -20.44 -8.48 10.72
N LYS A 319 -20.94 -8.94 9.58
CA LYS A 319 -20.15 -9.11 8.37
C LYS A 319 -19.72 -7.74 7.86
N ILE A 320 -18.40 -7.52 7.75
CA ILE A 320 -17.85 -6.31 7.16
C ILE A 320 -17.56 -6.59 5.68
N THR A 321 -17.97 -5.67 4.82
CA THR A 321 -17.74 -5.76 3.39
C THR A 321 -17.05 -4.50 2.89
N ARG A 322 -16.31 -4.60 1.77
CA ARG A 322 -15.77 -3.45 1.05
C ARG A 322 -16.52 -3.28 -0.25
N PRO A 323 -17.29 -2.17 -0.41
CA PRO A 323 -18.05 -1.93 -1.62
C PRO A 323 -17.12 -1.59 -2.79
N ILE A 324 -17.40 -2.15 -3.96
CA ILE A 324 -16.81 -1.76 -5.23
C ILE A 324 -17.62 -0.58 -5.75
N GLN A 325 -17.02 0.60 -5.72
CA GLN A 325 -17.69 1.84 -6.09
C GLN A 325 -17.33 2.23 -7.53
N THR A 326 -18.27 2.83 -8.24
CA THR A 326 -17.99 3.44 -9.55
C THR A 326 -17.59 4.90 -9.35
N LEU A 327 -16.39 5.25 -9.79
CA LEU A 327 -15.94 6.63 -9.74
C LEU A 327 -16.65 7.45 -10.82
N GLU A 328 -17.35 8.48 -10.40
CA GLU A 328 -18.03 9.46 -11.28
C GLU A 328 -17.07 10.55 -11.81
N LEU A 329 -15.78 10.44 -11.47
CA LEU A 329 -14.78 11.41 -11.88
C LEU A 329 -14.53 11.34 -13.40
N GLU A 330 -14.67 12.48 -14.06
CA GLU A 330 -14.27 12.60 -15.46
C GLU A 330 -12.73 12.63 -15.57
N LEU A 331 -12.22 11.91 -16.56
CA LEU A 331 -10.77 11.84 -16.82
C LEU A 331 -10.16 13.26 -16.98
N ALA A 332 -10.91 14.17 -17.61
CA ALA A 332 -10.51 15.55 -17.82
C ALA A 332 -10.24 16.33 -16.52
N GLN A 333 -10.94 15.98 -15.42
CA GLN A 333 -10.77 16.67 -14.13
C GLN A 333 -9.45 16.28 -13.45
N ILE A 334 -9.00 15.05 -13.66
CA ILE A 334 -7.80 14.50 -13.02
C ILE A 334 -6.55 14.80 -13.85
N MET A 335 -6.69 14.86 -15.18
CA MET A 335 -5.59 15.08 -16.10
C MET A 335 -5.12 16.54 -16.11
N LYS A 336 -3.85 16.74 -16.44
CA LYS A 336 -3.26 18.07 -16.57
C LYS A 336 -3.95 18.90 -17.68
N GLY A 337 -4.53 18.24 -18.69
CA GLY A 337 -5.15 18.90 -19.85
C GLY A 337 -4.13 19.70 -20.66
N ASP A 338 -4.55 20.83 -21.18
CA ASP A 338 -3.74 21.71 -22.03
C ASP A 338 -2.73 22.57 -21.25
N PHE A 339 -2.64 22.40 -19.93
CA PHE A 339 -1.71 23.14 -19.09
C PHE A 339 -0.32 22.50 -19.07
N ASN A 340 0.73 23.32 -19.06
CA ASN A 340 2.12 22.82 -18.97
C ASN A 340 2.44 22.22 -17.59
N HIS A 341 1.79 22.72 -16.53
CA HIS A 341 2.01 22.31 -15.15
C HIS A 341 0.70 22.14 -14.39
N PHE A 342 0.63 21.20 -13.45
CA PHE A 342 -0.53 21.03 -12.57
C PHE A 342 -0.80 22.28 -11.72
N MET A 343 0.24 22.97 -11.25
CA MET A 343 0.07 24.24 -10.53
C MET A 343 -0.58 25.31 -11.40
N GLN A 344 -0.22 25.40 -12.68
CA GLN A 344 -0.87 26.30 -13.62
C GLN A 344 -2.35 25.96 -13.78
N LYS A 345 -2.68 24.68 -13.95
CA LYS A 345 -4.07 24.21 -13.98
C LYS A 345 -4.82 24.64 -12.72
N ALA A 346 -4.26 24.37 -11.53
CA ALA A 346 -4.87 24.73 -10.27
C ALA A 346 -5.13 26.23 -10.13
N ILE A 347 -4.22 27.09 -10.60
CA ILE A 347 -4.39 28.55 -10.61
C ILE A 347 -5.59 28.95 -11.47
N PHE A 348 -5.70 28.40 -12.67
CA PHE A 348 -6.81 28.74 -13.57
C PHE A 348 -8.15 28.14 -13.15
N GLU A 349 -8.14 26.99 -12.49
CA GLU A 349 -9.35 26.34 -11.97
C GLU A 349 -9.82 26.92 -10.62
N GLN A 350 -9.01 27.73 -9.96
CA GLN A 350 -9.28 28.24 -8.61
C GLN A 350 -10.66 28.93 -8.48
N PRO A 351 -11.13 29.77 -9.40
CA PRO A 351 -12.46 30.39 -9.27
C PRO A 351 -13.58 29.34 -9.22
N ALA A 352 -13.55 28.36 -10.13
CA ALA A 352 -14.53 27.29 -10.19
C ALA A 352 -14.44 26.35 -8.97
N SER A 353 -13.23 25.99 -8.57
CA SER A 353 -12.96 25.16 -7.40
C SER A 353 -13.45 25.81 -6.10
N THR A 354 -13.19 27.10 -5.93
CA THR A 354 -13.70 27.87 -4.77
C THR A 354 -15.22 27.89 -4.74
N LEU A 355 -15.84 28.20 -5.87
CA LEU A 355 -17.31 28.22 -5.98
C LEU A 355 -17.92 26.85 -5.66
N ASN A 356 -17.33 25.77 -6.19
CA ASN A 356 -17.78 24.42 -5.92
C ASN A 356 -17.61 24.04 -4.43
N THR A 357 -16.55 24.51 -3.79
CA THR A 357 -16.32 24.31 -2.35
C THR A 357 -17.37 25.02 -1.50
N MET A 358 -17.84 26.19 -1.93
CA MET A 358 -18.86 26.97 -1.25
C MET A 358 -20.26 26.39 -1.46
N ARG A 359 -20.52 25.75 -2.60
CA ARG A 359 -21.84 25.23 -3.00
C ARG A 359 -22.34 24.20 -2.00
N GLY A 360 -23.58 24.40 -1.49
CA GLY A 360 -24.23 23.56 -0.49
C GLY A 360 -23.65 23.69 0.94
N ARG A 361 -22.64 24.55 1.13
CA ARG A 361 -22.08 24.84 2.47
C ARG A 361 -22.38 26.23 2.96
N LEU A 362 -22.58 27.18 2.03
CA LEU A 362 -22.97 28.54 2.36
C LEU A 362 -24.44 28.79 2.00
N ASP A 363 -25.20 29.23 2.99
CA ASP A 363 -26.55 29.75 2.79
C ASP A 363 -26.51 31.28 2.91
N TYR A 364 -26.54 31.96 1.75
CA TYR A 364 -26.44 33.41 1.67
C TYR A 364 -27.71 34.10 2.21
N ASN A 365 -28.87 33.43 2.11
CA ASN A 365 -30.14 33.98 2.57
C ASN A 365 -30.20 34.05 4.09
N ASN A 366 -29.81 32.95 4.74
CA ASN A 366 -29.80 32.83 6.21
C ASN A 366 -28.46 33.23 6.82
N LYS A 367 -27.46 33.64 6.01
CA LYS A 367 -26.11 34.01 6.44
C LYS A 367 -25.48 32.92 7.34
N SER A 368 -25.67 31.67 6.97
CA SER A 368 -25.20 30.53 7.75
C SER A 368 -24.25 29.63 6.96
N VAL A 369 -23.39 28.91 7.68
CA VAL A 369 -22.47 27.91 7.12
C VAL A 369 -22.89 26.55 7.62
N GLN A 370 -23.05 25.60 6.70
CA GLN A 370 -23.39 24.21 7.01
C GLN A 370 -22.23 23.30 6.60
N LEU A 371 -21.54 22.75 7.58
CA LEU A 371 -20.46 21.79 7.38
C LEU A 371 -20.94 20.43 7.95
N GLY A 372 -21.61 19.63 7.12
CA GLY A 372 -22.30 18.42 7.57
C GLY A 372 -21.37 17.45 8.34
N GLY A 373 -20.14 17.28 7.89
CA GLY A 373 -19.16 16.43 8.57
C GLY A 373 -18.70 16.94 9.95
N LEU A 374 -18.90 18.24 10.26
CA LEU A 374 -18.52 18.82 11.54
C LEU A 374 -19.72 19.03 12.49
N SER A 375 -20.95 18.87 12.04
CA SER A 375 -22.14 19.18 12.82
C SER A 375 -22.18 18.47 14.18
N ASN A 376 -21.82 17.20 14.22
CA ASN A 376 -21.77 16.40 15.44
C ASN A 376 -20.61 16.78 16.38
N TRP A 377 -19.58 17.44 15.86
CA TRP A 377 -18.39 17.82 16.59
C TRP A 377 -18.39 19.27 17.05
N LEU A 378 -19.33 20.08 16.56
CA LEU A 378 -19.41 21.51 16.90
C LEU A 378 -19.40 21.77 18.41
N PRO A 379 -20.15 21.03 19.27
CA PRO A 379 -20.13 21.27 20.72
C PRO A 379 -18.77 21.01 21.36
N ILE A 380 -17.97 20.07 20.77
CA ILE A 380 -16.62 19.76 21.24
C ILE A 380 -15.66 20.87 20.79
N ILE A 381 -15.75 21.29 19.51
CA ILE A 381 -14.95 22.35 18.94
C ILE A 381 -15.17 23.67 19.70
N GLN A 382 -16.39 24.03 20.02
CA GLN A 382 -16.73 25.25 20.78
C GLN A 382 -16.16 25.25 22.20
N ARG A 383 -15.87 24.08 22.78
CA ARG A 383 -15.27 23.95 24.11
C ARG A 383 -13.75 23.83 24.07
N ALA A 384 -13.16 23.79 22.89
CA ALA A 384 -11.72 23.66 22.74
C ALA A 384 -11.01 24.91 23.32
N ARG A 385 -9.85 24.70 23.94
CA ARG A 385 -9.06 25.78 24.51
C ARG A 385 -8.08 26.40 23.54
N ARG A 386 -7.79 25.73 22.45
CA ARG A 386 -6.92 26.19 21.36
C ARG A 386 -7.17 25.36 20.09
N LEU A 387 -6.83 25.92 18.95
CA LEU A 387 -6.84 25.26 17.65
C LEU A 387 -5.40 25.06 17.20
N LEU A 388 -5.04 23.82 16.83
CA LEU A 388 -3.77 23.47 16.22
C LEU A 388 -4.00 23.18 14.73
N MET A 389 -3.35 23.93 13.86
CA MET A 389 -3.38 23.70 12.41
C MET A 389 -2.08 23.02 11.99
N ILE A 390 -2.16 21.76 11.56
CA ILE A 390 -1.00 20.96 11.17
C ILE A 390 -1.08 20.67 9.68
N ALA A 391 -0.13 21.19 8.91
CA ALA A 391 -0.13 21.05 7.46
C ALA A 391 1.29 21.25 6.88
N CYS A 392 1.45 20.92 5.60
CA CYS A 392 2.65 21.21 4.81
C CYS A 392 2.27 21.79 3.45
N GLY A 393 3.24 22.41 2.76
CA GLY A 393 3.05 22.97 1.43
C GLY A 393 1.97 24.06 1.37
N THR A 394 1.12 24.04 0.35
CA THR A 394 0.04 25.01 0.14
C THR A 394 -1.02 24.99 1.23
N SER A 395 -1.27 23.83 1.86
CA SER A 395 -2.17 23.72 3.01
C SER A 395 -1.61 24.48 4.22
N TYR A 396 -0.30 24.43 4.47
CA TYR A 396 0.34 25.23 5.52
C TYR A 396 0.20 26.74 5.26
N GLN A 397 0.41 27.17 4.01
CA GLN A 397 0.21 28.57 3.62
C GLN A 397 -1.24 29.00 3.84
N SER A 398 -2.20 28.15 3.57
CA SER A 398 -3.62 28.41 3.85
C SER A 398 -3.88 28.57 5.35
N CYS A 399 -3.26 27.72 6.20
CA CYS A 399 -3.35 27.85 7.65
C CYS A 399 -2.81 29.19 8.13
N LEU A 400 -1.64 29.61 7.63
CA LEU A 400 -1.05 30.91 7.97
C LEU A 400 -1.94 32.08 7.55
N ALA A 401 -2.55 32.01 6.35
CA ALA A 401 -3.40 33.07 5.84
C ALA A 401 -4.68 33.27 6.66
N VAL A 402 -5.25 32.20 7.22
CA VAL A 402 -6.52 32.26 7.96
C VAL A 402 -6.33 32.32 9.49
N ARG A 403 -5.12 32.07 9.99
CA ARG A 403 -4.82 31.98 11.43
C ARG A 403 -5.36 33.20 12.20
N GLN A 404 -4.98 34.41 11.78
CA GLN A 404 -5.38 35.64 12.46
C GLN A 404 -6.90 35.81 12.46
N MET A 405 -7.57 35.51 11.37
CA MET A 405 -9.04 35.57 11.29
C MET A 405 -9.71 34.59 12.25
N PHE A 406 -9.16 33.40 12.38
CA PHE A 406 -9.67 32.41 13.34
C PHE A 406 -9.48 32.88 14.79
N GLU A 407 -8.31 33.44 15.13
CA GLU A 407 -8.06 34.00 16.48
C GLU A 407 -9.03 35.15 16.79
N GLU A 408 -9.22 36.08 15.86
CA GLU A 408 -10.10 37.23 16.03
C GLU A 408 -11.58 36.85 16.16
N LEU A 409 -12.05 35.89 15.35
CA LEU A 409 -13.47 35.50 15.29
C LEU A 409 -13.85 34.48 16.35
N SER A 410 -12.95 33.61 16.77
CA SER A 410 -13.23 32.55 17.74
C SER A 410 -12.80 32.88 19.15
N GLU A 411 -12.03 33.95 19.35
CA GLU A 411 -11.37 34.31 20.62
C GLU A 411 -10.52 33.16 21.20
N MET A 412 -10.07 32.27 20.33
CA MET A 412 -9.33 31.05 20.67
C MET A 412 -7.90 31.13 20.14
N PRO A 413 -6.88 30.80 20.93
CA PRO A 413 -5.50 30.74 20.43
C PRO A 413 -5.38 29.74 19.27
N VAL A 414 -4.73 30.17 18.18
CA VAL A 414 -4.48 29.33 16.99
C VAL A 414 -2.98 29.21 16.74
N SER A 415 -2.47 28.01 16.58
CA SER A 415 -1.04 27.75 16.36
C SER A 415 -0.80 26.64 15.33
#